data_0c42bbdc0e3e80fdbf4efae2771e3658
#
_entry.id   0c42bbdc0e3e80fdbf4efae2771e3658
#
_cell.length_a   1.000
_cell.length_b   1.000
_cell.length_c   1.000
_cell.angle_alpha   90.00
_cell.angle_beta   90.00
_cell.angle_gamma   90.00
#
_symmetry.space_group_name_H-M   'P 1'
#
loop_
_entity.id
_entity.type
_entity.pdbx_description
1 polymer ?
#
loop_
_entity_poly.entity_id
_entity_poly.type
_entity_poly.pdbx_seq_one_letter_code
_entity_poly.pdbx_strand_id
1 'polypeptide(L)'
;MTILGIITIITGITFLLNAYVFYVRFMQRKENCSKQIVVLVINYKRKTYRSFDNPTPTYFFFPLYQFKTRKREYKIQSKLGRRIKPEKGEYIEIFVNPKNPTELYEPADNFSSEDYINSEWVTIKNLAIGGTLLMLTGWTLLCFIL
;
A
#
# COMPACT_ATOMS: atom_id res chain seq x y z
N MET A 1 -10.09 2.40 -35.17
CA MET A 1 -10.71 1.64 -34.03
C MET A 1 -9.79 0.50 -33.58
N THR A 2 -9.24 -0.34 -34.48
CA THR A 2 -8.33 -1.49 -34.15
C THR A 2 -7.09 -1.06 -33.36
N ILE A 3 -6.47 0.07 -33.73
CA ILE A 3 -5.27 0.58 -33.03
C ILE A 3 -5.59 0.93 -31.57
N LEU A 4 -6.75 1.53 -31.32
CA LEU A 4 -7.19 1.88 -29.96
C LEU A 4 -7.39 0.62 -29.10
N GLY A 5 -8.00 -0.43 -29.66
CA GLY A 5 -8.17 -1.71 -28.97
C GLY A 5 -6.82 -2.32 -28.58
N ILE A 6 -5.85 -2.32 -29.51
CA ILE A 6 -4.50 -2.85 -29.25
C ILE A 6 -3.79 -2.04 -28.15
N ILE A 7 -3.83 -0.71 -28.21
CA ILE A 7 -3.23 0.15 -27.20
C ILE A 7 -3.85 -0.11 -25.81
N THR A 8 -5.17 -0.26 -25.74
CA THR A 8 -5.88 -0.53 -24.49
C THR A 8 -5.47 -1.87 -23.88
N ILE A 9 -5.31 -2.92 -24.69
CA ILE A 9 -4.84 -4.23 -24.24
C ILE A 9 -3.38 -4.15 -23.72
N ILE A 10 -2.48 -3.51 -24.47
CA ILE A 10 -1.08 -3.34 -24.06
C ILE A 10 -1.00 -2.59 -22.72
N THR A 11 -1.79 -1.53 -22.57
CA THR A 11 -1.86 -0.77 -21.32
C THR A 11 -2.37 -1.66 -20.17
N GLY A 12 -3.41 -2.44 -20.39
CA GLY A 12 -3.94 -3.40 -19.42
C GLY A 12 -2.90 -4.43 -18.97
N ILE A 13 -2.16 -5.01 -19.92
CA ILE A 13 -1.04 -5.94 -19.63
C ILE A 13 0.03 -5.24 -18.77
N THR A 14 0.38 -4.00 -19.10
CA THR A 14 1.38 -3.24 -18.34
C THR A 14 0.93 -3.03 -16.88
N PHE A 15 -0.36 -2.73 -16.64
CA PHE A 15 -0.90 -2.62 -15.29
C PHE A 15 -0.84 -3.95 -14.53
N LEU A 16 -1.16 -5.08 -15.17
CA LEU A 16 -1.08 -6.40 -14.55
C LEU A 16 0.36 -6.79 -14.21
N LEU A 17 1.32 -6.51 -15.08
CA LEU A 17 2.73 -6.75 -14.80
C LEU A 17 3.22 -5.90 -13.61
N ASN A 18 2.82 -4.64 -13.55
CA ASN A 18 3.13 -3.80 -12.39
C ASN A 18 2.49 -4.36 -11.10
N ALA A 19 1.21 -4.76 -11.15
CA ALA A 19 0.53 -5.38 -10.00
C ALA A 19 1.31 -6.62 -9.52
N TYR A 20 1.76 -7.47 -10.44
CA TYR A 20 2.55 -8.66 -10.12
C TYR A 20 3.89 -8.30 -9.45
N VAL A 21 4.63 -7.33 -10.00
CA VAL A 21 5.90 -6.87 -9.40
C VAL A 21 5.69 -6.32 -7.99
N PHE A 22 4.64 -5.51 -7.78
CA PHE A 22 4.29 -5.00 -6.45
C PHE A 22 3.91 -6.13 -5.49
N TYR A 23 3.14 -7.11 -5.96
CA TYR A 23 2.77 -8.30 -5.19
C TYR A 23 3.98 -9.10 -4.73
N VAL A 24 4.92 -9.40 -5.63
CA VAL A 24 6.15 -10.14 -5.28
C VAL A 24 6.97 -9.37 -4.23
N ARG A 25 7.15 -8.06 -4.40
CA ARG A 25 7.86 -7.22 -3.43
C ARG A 25 7.16 -7.18 -2.08
N PHE A 26 5.83 -7.12 -2.08
CA PHE A 26 5.02 -7.15 -0.86
C PHE A 26 5.21 -8.47 -0.12
N MET A 27 5.10 -9.60 -0.82
CA MET A 27 5.30 -10.94 -0.23
C MET A 27 6.72 -11.12 0.31
N GLN A 28 7.75 -10.73 -0.45
CA GLN A 28 9.13 -10.76 0.01
C GLN A 28 9.34 -9.92 1.28
N ARG A 29 8.74 -8.74 1.37
CA ARG A 29 8.81 -7.91 2.58
C ARG A 29 8.12 -8.58 3.76
N LYS A 30 6.92 -9.15 3.55
CA LYS A 30 6.16 -9.88 4.56
C LYS A 30 6.97 -11.05 5.11
N GLU A 31 7.62 -11.82 4.25
CA GLU A 31 8.49 -12.94 4.64
C GLU A 31 9.78 -12.47 5.34
N ASN A 32 10.41 -11.43 4.82
CA ASN A 32 11.65 -10.88 5.41
C ASN A 32 11.39 -10.26 6.79
N CYS A 33 10.23 -9.62 7.00
CA CYS A 33 9.84 -9.04 8.27
C CYS A 33 9.24 -10.10 9.20
N SER A 34 10.08 -11.05 9.60
CA SER A 34 9.65 -12.22 10.40
C SER A 34 9.68 -11.99 11.91
N LYS A 35 10.31 -10.91 12.38
CA LYS A 35 10.46 -10.62 13.80
C LYS A 35 9.39 -9.64 14.27
N GLN A 36 8.47 -10.13 15.10
CA GLN A 36 7.50 -9.30 15.80
C GLN A 36 8.20 -8.50 16.92
N ILE A 37 7.93 -7.21 16.97
CA ILE A 37 8.42 -6.32 18.03
C ILE A 37 7.31 -5.36 18.45
N VAL A 38 7.39 -4.93 19.71
CA VAL A 38 6.56 -3.85 20.23
C VAL A 38 7.31 -2.55 20.07
N VAL A 39 6.68 -1.57 19.45
CA VAL A 39 7.25 -0.24 19.21
C VAL A 39 6.44 0.84 19.90
N LEU A 40 7.11 1.90 20.31
CA LEU A 40 6.48 3.06 20.93
C LEU A 40 6.13 4.09 19.86
N VAL A 41 4.90 4.59 19.85
CA VAL A 41 4.48 5.73 19.04
C VAL A 41 4.93 7.02 19.74
N ILE A 42 5.97 7.66 19.23
CA ILE A 42 6.50 8.90 19.83
C ILE A 42 5.86 10.16 19.25
N ASN A 43 5.41 10.08 17.99
CA ASN A 43 4.77 11.18 17.29
C ASN A 43 3.99 10.66 16.07
N TYR A 44 3.36 11.55 15.30
CA TYR A 44 2.73 11.23 14.02
C TYR A 44 2.80 12.44 13.09
N LYS A 45 2.80 12.18 11.79
CA LYS A 45 2.61 13.18 10.74
C LYS A 45 1.18 13.10 10.22
N ARG A 46 0.46 14.24 10.21
CA ARG A 46 -0.87 14.33 9.62
C ARG A 46 -0.76 14.76 8.16
N LYS A 47 -1.50 14.08 7.28
CA LYS A 47 -1.72 14.51 5.91
C LYS A 47 -3.21 14.62 5.63
N THR A 48 -3.57 15.56 4.79
CA THR A 48 -4.94 15.82 4.36
C THR A 48 -5.10 15.31 2.94
N TYR A 49 -6.15 14.54 2.70
CA TYR A 49 -6.52 14.06 1.39
C TYR A 49 -7.92 14.59 1.04
N ARG A 50 -8.08 15.02 -0.19
CA ARG A 50 -9.38 15.41 -0.75
C ARG A 50 -9.67 14.49 -1.93
N SER A 51 -10.84 13.89 -1.94
CA SER A 51 -11.34 13.14 -3.10
C SER A 51 -12.15 14.06 -4.00
N PHE A 52 -12.20 13.77 -5.27
CA PHE A 52 -13.09 14.47 -6.21
C PHE A 52 -14.57 14.27 -5.84
N ASP A 53 -14.91 13.08 -5.32
CA ASP A 53 -16.28 12.70 -4.98
C ASP A 53 -16.73 13.20 -3.62
N ASN A 54 -15.78 13.61 -2.76
CA ASN A 54 -16.08 14.12 -1.42
C ASN A 54 -15.21 15.33 -1.10
N PRO A 55 -15.80 16.54 -1.10
CA PRO A 55 -15.08 17.78 -0.81
C PRO A 55 -14.61 17.87 0.65
N THR A 56 -15.16 17.03 1.55
CA THR A 56 -14.76 17.01 2.96
C THR A 56 -13.35 16.44 3.09
N PRO A 57 -12.41 17.20 3.69
CA PRO A 57 -11.05 16.72 3.83
C PRO A 57 -10.97 15.54 4.78
N THR A 58 -10.36 14.45 4.32
CA THR A 58 -10.06 13.27 5.13
C THR A 58 -8.64 13.37 5.66
N TYR A 59 -8.45 13.11 6.94
CA TYR A 59 -7.16 13.16 7.60
C TYR A 59 -6.61 11.76 7.81
N PHE A 60 -5.33 11.59 7.46
CA PHE A 60 -4.59 10.37 7.75
C PHE A 60 -3.35 10.69 8.58
N PHE A 61 -3.08 9.81 9.53
CA PHE A 61 -2.00 9.94 10.49
C PHE A 61 -0.97 8.85 10.23
N PHE A 62 0.27 9.26 10.10
CA PHE A 62 1.41 8.38 9.86
C PHE A 62 2.22 8.33 11.15
N PRO A 63 2.19 7.23 11.92
CA PRO A 63 2.90 7.14 13.19
C PRO A 63 4.42 7.20 13.00
N LEU A 64 5.11 7.81 13.97
CA LEU A 64 6.56 7.75 14.11
C LEU A 64 6.88 6.76 15.23
N TYR A 65 7.46 5.63 14.86
CA TYR A 65 7.80 4.55 15.76
C TYR A 65 9.20 4.71 16.32
N GLN A 66 9.36 4.39 17.61
CA GLN A 66 10.65 4.27 18.28
C GLN A 66 10.78 2.88 18.87
N PHE A 67 11.89 2.23 18.61
CA PHE A 67 12.23 0.96 19.21
C PHE A 67 13.75 0.77 19.31
N LYS A 68 14.15 -0.10 20.20
CA LYS A 68 15.57 -0.39 20.46
C LYS A 68 15.88 -1.84 20.08
N THR A 69 16.93 -2.02 19.30
CA THR A 69 17.57 -3.32 19.10
C THR A 69 18.77 -3.44 20.03
N ARG A 70 19.40 -4.62 20.08
CA ARG A 70 20.62 -4.81 20.89
C ARG A 70 21.75 -3.81 20.56
N LYS A 71 21.78 -3.29 19.32
CA LYS A 71 22.90 -2.46 18.82
C LYS A 71 22.54 -0.97 18.73
N ARG A 72 21.29 -0.63 18.44
CA ARG A 72 20.90 0.76 18.13
C ARG A 72 19.43 1.01 18.45
N GLU A 73 19.12 2.28 18.65
CA GLU A 73 17.77 2.82 18.68
C GLU A 73 17.37 3.29 17.29
N TYR A 74 16.14 3.03 16.90
CA TYR A 74 15.58 3.38 15.61
C TYR A 74 14.36 4.28 15.80
N LYS A 75 14.25 5.31 14.93
CA LYS A 75 13.06 6.15 14.79
C LYS A 75 12.63 6.09 13.34
N ILE A 76 11.49 5.48 13.07
CA ILE A 76 11.04 5.19 11.70
C ILE A 76 9.61 5.68 11.52
N GLN A 77 9.41 6.50 10.48
CA GLN A 77 8.10 6.96 10.07
C GLN A 77 7.35 5.84 9.33
N SER A 78 6.14 5.50 9.79
CA SER A 78 5.26 4.62 9.04
C SER A 78 4.99 5.18 7.65
N LYS A 79 4.96 4.29 6.66
CA LYS A 79 4.49 4.60 5.31
C LYS A 79 2.98 4.43 5.20
N LEU A 80 2.38 3.66 6.10
CA LEU A 80 0.96 3.40 6.18
C LEU A 80 0.28 4.53 6.96
N GLY A 81 -0.65 5.23 6.32
CA GLY A 81 -1.48 6.23 6.97
C GLY A 81 -2.74 5.61 7.55
N ARG A 82 -3.07 5.90 8.79
CA ARG A 82 -4.26 5.42 9.49
C ARG A 82 -5.27 6.57 9.63
N ARG A 83 -6.56 6.26 9.50
CA ARG A 83 -7.65 7.24 9.72
C ARG A 83 -7.80 7.58 11.20
N ILE A 84 -7.59 6.60 12.05
CA ILE A 84 -7.61 6.78 13.50
C ILE A 84 -6.28 7.40 13.93
N LYS A 85 -6.39 8.49 14.69
CA LYS A 85 -5.23 9.19 15.25
C LYS A 85 -4.56 8.31 16.30
N PRO A 86 -3.27 7.95 16.14
CA PRO A 86 -2.55 7.19 17.16
C PRO A 86 -2.26 8.06 18.38
N GLU A 87 -2.29 7.47 19.56
CA GLU A 87 -1.92 8.14 20.80
C GLU A 87 -0.39 8.14 20.97
N LYS A 88 0.14 9.27 21.46
CA LYS A 88 1.56 9.33 21.84
C LYS A 88 1.76 8.52 23.11
N GLY A 89 2.76 7.65 23.10
CA GLY A 89 3.01 6.71 24.18
C GLY A 89 2.33 5.36 24.00
N GLU A 90 1.52 5.20 22.94
CA GLU A 90 0.90 3.92 22.58
C GLU A 90 1.96 2.91 22.14
N TYR A 91 1.77 1.65 22.56
CA TYR A 91 2.59 0.53 22.13
C TYR A 91 1.85 -0.26 21.04
N ILE A 92 2.52 -0.45 19.92
CA ILE A 92 1.95 -1.15 18.75
C ILE A 92 2.87 -2.30 18.37
N GLU A 93 2.27 -3.42 17.98
CA GLU A 93 3.02 -4.56 17.44
C GLU A 93 3.21 -4.40 15.93
N ILE A 94 4.45 -4.52 15.50
CA ILE A 94 4.83 -4.52 14.08
C ILE A 94 5.85 -5.62 13.81
N PHE A 95 6.05 -5.92 12.54
CA PHE A 95 7.07 -6.87 12.11
C PHE A 95 8.26 -6.12 11.50
N VAL A 96 9.47 -6.56 11.82
CA VAL A 96 10.71 -5.99 11.29
C VAL A 96 11.58 -7.08 10.68
N ASN A 97 12.34 -6.68 9.67
CA ASN A 97 13.37 -7.55 9.13
C ASN A 97 14.55 -7.62 10.11
N PRO A 98 14.89 -8.81 10.65
CA PRO A 98 15.99 -8.94 11.62
C PRO A 98 17.37 -8.58 11.05
N LYS A 99 17.53 -8.67 9.72
CA LYS A 99 18.77 -8.28 9.03
C LYS A 99 18.81 -6.79 8.71
N ASN A 100 17.65 -6.18 8.48
CA ASN A 100 17.50 -4.75 8.18
C ASN A 100 16.35 -4.15 9.00
N PRO A 101 16.59 -3.72 10.24
CA PRO A 101 15.52 -3.21 11.11
C PRO A 101 14.81 -1.95 10.62
N THR A 102 15.30 -1.31 9.55
CA THR A 102 14.60 -0.18 8.91
C THR A 102 13.46 -0.62 7.98
N GLU A 103 13.43 -1.89 7.64
CA GLU A 103 12.36 -2.49 6.86
C GLU A 103 11.26 -2.99 7.80
N LEU A 104 10.08 -2.39 7.68
CA LEU A 104 8.91 -2.66 8.51
C LEU A 104 7.80 -3.27 7.68
N TYR A 105 7.04 -4.15 8.31
CA TYR A 105 5.75 -4.62 7.83
C TYR A 105 4.69 -4.36 8.91
N GLU A 106 3.66 -3.62 8.55
CA GLU A 106 2.50 -3.36 9.40
C GLU A 106 1.34 -4.18 8.85
N PRO A 107 0.76 -5.11 9.63
CA PRO A 107 -0.33 -5.94 9.16
C PRO A 107 -1.60 -5.09 8.97
N ALA A 108 -1.86 -4.71 7.74
CA ALA A 108 -3.07 -3.98 7.32
C ALA A 108 -3.95 -4.81 6.37
N ASP A 109 -3.66 -6.10 6.25
CA ASP A 109 -4.28 -6.97 5.25
C ASP A 109 -5.78 -7.18 5.50
N ASN A 110 -6.21 -7.05 6.76
CA ASN A 110 -7.59 -7.31 7.19
C ASN A 110 -8.44 -6.03 7.34
N PHE A 111 -7.87 -4.86 7.06
CA PHE A 111 -8.57 -3.60 7.26
C PHE A 111 -9.17 -3.08 5.95
N SER A 112 -10.28 -2.37 6.05
CA SER A 112 -10.90 -1.73 4.90
C SER A 112 -9.97 -0.67 4.30
N SER A 113 -10.06 -0.47 2.98
CA SER A 113 -9.29 0.57 2.28
C SER A 113 -9.62 1.99 2.78
N GLU A 114 -10.76 2.14 3.48
CA GLU A 114 -11.20 3.42 4.04
C GLU A 114 -10.44 3.83 5.28
N ASP A 115 -9.92 2.86 6.04
CA ASP A 115 -9.20 3.09 7.29
C ASP A 115 -7.70 3.36 7.09
N TYR A 116 -7.18 2.99 5.92
CA TYR A 116 -5.75 3.08 5.63
C TYR A 116 -5.49 3.69 4.25
N ILE A 117 -4.49 4.54 4.20
CA ILE A 117 -3.95 5.05 2.94
C ILE A 117 -2.51 4.59 2.74
N ASN A 118 -2.09 4.45 1.50
CA ASN A 118 -0.78 3.90 1.10
C ASN A 118 -0.60 2.43 1.51
N SER A 119 -1.70 1.69 1.69
CA SER A 119 -1.61 0.24 1.80
C SER A 119 -1.12 -0.35 0.48
N GLU A 120 -0.03 -1.11 0.55
CA GLU A 120 0.54 -1.78 -0.64
C GLU A 120 -0.47 -2.77 -1.23
N TRP A 121 -1.23 -3.44 -0.37
CA TRP A 121 -2.26 -4.39 -0.78
C TRP A 121 -3.39 -3.73 -1.57
N VAL A 122 -3.85 -2.56 -1.14
CA VAL A 122 -4.87 -1.78 -1.87
C VAL A 122 -4.34 -1.33 -3.23
N THR A 123 -3.07 -0.91 -3.29
CA THR A 123 -2.43 -0.53 -4.56
C THR A 123 -2.38 -1.71 -5.53
N ILE A 124 -1.99 -2.89 -5.06
CA ILE A 124 -1.94 -4.13 -5.86
C ILE A 124 -3.31 -4.48 -6.41
N LYS A 125 -4.35 -4.48 -5.56
CA LYS A 125 -5.73 -4.74 -5.97
C LYS A 125 -6.21 -3.77 -7.04
N ASN A 126 -6.00 -2.47 -6.85
CA ASN A 126 -6.45 -1.44 -7.77
C ASN A 126 -5.75 -1.57 -9.14
N LEU A 127 -4.45 -1.87 -9.16
CA LEU A 127 -3.71 -2.12 -10.40
C LEU A 127 -4.21 -3.37 -11.13
N ALA A 128 -4.49 -4.45 -10.38
CA ALA A 128 -5.00 -5.69 -10.96
C ALA A 128 -6.40 -5.49 -11.56
N ILE A 129 -7.31 -4.85 -10.82
CA ILE A 129 -8.68 -4.56 -11.29
C ILE A 129 -8.63 -3.64 -12.51
N GLY A 130 -7.89 -2.54 -12.45
CA GLY A 130 -7.74 -1.59 -13.55
C GLY A 130 -7.16 -2.24 -14.81
N GLY A 131 -6.14 -3.08 -14.66
CA GLY A 131 -5.54 -3.82 -15.76
C GLY A 131 -6.52 -4.78 -16.42
N THR A 132 -7.29 -5.52 -15.62
CA THR A 132 -8.30 -6.45 -16.13
C THR A 132 -9.41 -5.73 -16.88
N LEU A 133 -9.92 -4.62 -16.35
CA LEU A 133 -10.96 -3.81 -17.01
C LEU A 133 -10.45 -3.26 -18.36
N LEU A 134 -9.22 -2.76 -18.41
CA LEU A 134 -8.62 -2.27 -19.66
C LEU A 134 -8.47 -3.36 -20.70
N MET A 135 -8.08 -4.57 -20.31
CA MET A 135 -8.00 -5.71 -21.23
C MET A 135 -9.37 -6.09 -21.79
N LEU A 136 -10.38 -6.16 -20.95
CA LEU A 136 -11.74 -6.48 -21.37
C LEU A 136 -12.31 -5.43 -22.33
N THR A 137 -12.12 -4.15 -22.03
CA THR A 137 -12.57 -3.06 -22.94
C THR A 137 -11.81 -3.08 -24.27
N GLY A 138 -10.51 -3.35 -24.26
CA GLY A 138 -9.72 -3.47 -25.49
C GLY A 138 -10.17 -4.67 -26.33
N TRP A 139 -10.48 -5.79 -25.69
CA TRP A 139 -11.00 -6.99 -26.37
C TRP A 139 -12.37 -6.74 -27.01
N THR A 140 -13.31 -6.11 -26.28
CA THR A 140 -14.63 -5.76 -26.85
C THR A 140 -14.49 -4.83 -28.06
N LEU A 141 -13.62 -3.81 -27.98
CA LEU A 141 -13.34 -2.92 -29.12
C LEU A 141 -12.79 -3.67 -30.34
N LEU A 142 -12.05 -4.74 -30.18
CA LEU A 142 -11.56 -5.57 -31.29
C LEU A 142 -12.68 -6.44 -31.86
N CYS A 143 -13.53 -7.05 -31.02
CA CYS A 143 -14.60 -7.93 -31.45
C CYS A 143 -15.72 -7.19 -32.19
N PHE A 144 -15.97 -5.91 -31.92
CA PHE A 144 -16.98 -5.12 -32.66
C PHE A 144 -16.52 -4.68 -34.05
N ILE A 145 -15.32 -5.04 -34.49
CA ILE A 145 -14.72 -4.62 -35.75
C ILE A 145 -14.53 -5.82 -36.70
N LEU A 146 -14.63 -7.02 -36.18
CA LEU A 146 -14.66 -8.27 -36.95
C LEU A 146 -16.12 -8.66 -37.31
#